data_22e964b17963a5fc4fd5486ae82bc3d0
#
_entry.id   22e964b17963a5fc4fd5486ae82bc3d0
#
_cell.length_a   1.000
_cell.length_b   1.000
_cell.length_c   1.000
_cell.angle_alpha   90.00
_cell.angle_beta   90.00
_cell.angle_gamma   90.00
#
_symmetry.space_group_name_H-M   'P 1'
#
loop_
_entity.id
_entity.type
_entity.pdbx_description
1 polymer ?
#
loop_
_entity_poly.entity_id
_entity_poly.type
_entity_poly.pdbx_seq_one_letter_code
_entity_poly.pdbx_strand_id
1 'polypeptide(L)'
;LLTAQKGWFKKSVMVGVGAILPMAVSLAYFAWRGTLSPYLIAIGVQNIPYLSSWQAPLSMLWRVIIATGIVAILAIWRKRWGQQGLLVGLWWTVTLFASLLSGRPYPHYLLQMTPAVALGIVILGRYMVVGLLAVLVAAVVTFHFYVYPVVSYYSNFLSWGVGLRTTESYFGAFSPDIRRNYDIAKLVASGSMPNERIFVWGDQPMIYALSRRLPVGKYTAKYHILEFRAQKETLLALQKDPPRYIVSFGQEYQLPGLADLLRMRYVLVSEESGEKIFRYRIIDS
;
A
#
# COMPACT_ATOMS: atom_id res chain seq x y z
N LEU A 1 5.95 -8.06 -31.21
CA LEU A 1 5.37 -6.96 -31.98
C LEU A 1 6.29 -6.48 -33.13
N LEU A 2 7.58 -6.75 -33.07
CA LEU A 2 8.58 -6.25 -34.02
C LEU A 2 8.90 -7.23 -35.15
N THR A 3 8.20 -8.34 -35.23
CA THR A 3 8.30 -9.28 -36.36
C THR A 3 6.95 -9.38 -37.01
N ALA A 4 6.87 -8.97 -38.27
CA ALA A 4 5.71 -9.10 -39.14
C ALA A 4 5.38 -10.58 -39.42
N GLN A 5 5.12 -11.38 -38.38
CA GLN A 5 4.56 -12.71 -38.55
C GLN A 5 3.10 -12.58 -39.01
N LYS A 6 2.74 -13.30 -40.06
CA LYS A 6 1.35 -13.39 -40.52
C LYS A 6 0.41 -13.62 -39.35
N GLY A 7 -0.52 -12.67 -39.09
CA GLY A 7 -1.47 -12.75 -37.98
C GLY A 7 -1.05 -12.05 -36.66
N TRP A 8 0.01 -11.27 -36.64
CA TRP A 8 0.43 -10.51 -35.44
C TRP A 8 -0.70 -9.61 -34.91
N PHE A 9 -1.47 -8.97 -35.79
CA PHE A 9 -2.58 -8.09 -35.43
C PHE A 9 -3.65 -8.85 -34.66
N LYS A 10 -4.11 -10.02 -35.16
CA LYS A 10 -5.09 -10.88 -34.47
C LYS A 10 -4.57 -11.29 -33.08
N LYS A 11 -3.31 -11.69 -32.97
CA LYS A 11 -2.68 -12.06 -31.66
C LYS A 11 -2.65 -10.86 -30.71
N SER A 12 -2.29 -9.67 -31.19
CA SER A 12 -2.28 -8.45 -30.39
C SER A 12 -3.66 -8.06 -29.91
N VAL A 13 -4.68 -8.17 -30.77
CA VAL A 13 -6.08 -7.95 -30.38
C VAL A 13 -6.51 -8.94 -29.31
N MET A 14 -6.20 -10.24 -29.47
CA MET A 14 -6.54 -11.26 -28.44
C MET A 14 -5.89 -10.97 -27.10
N VAL A 15 -4.61 -10.56 -27.10
CA VAL A 15 -3.92 -10.14 -25.86
C VAL A 15 -4.58 -8.90 -25.27
N GLY A 16 -4.92 -7.91 -26.09
CA GLY A 16 -5.62 -6.70 -25.65
C GLY A 16 -6.99 -7.02 -25.03
N VAL A 17 -7.79 -7.87 -25.69
CA VAL A 17 -9.08 -8.33 -25.15
C VAL A 17 -8.90 -9.07 -23.83
N GLY A 18 -7.90 -9.98 -23.75
CA GLY A 18 -7.59 -10.70 -22.50
C GLY A 18 -7.18 -9.78 -21.36
N ALA A 19 -6.46 -8.69 -21.65
CA ALA A 19 -6.07 -7.69 -20.65
C ALA A 19 -7.24 -6.79 -20.20
N ILE A 20 -8.13 -6.42 -21.13
CA ILE A 20 -9.26 -5.52 -20.85
C ILE A 20 -10.44 -6.27 -20.18
N LEU A 21 -10.62 -7.55 -20.48
CA LEU A 21 -11.78 -8.32 -19.99
C LEU A 21 -11.95 -8.32 -18.48
N PRO A 22 -10.91 -8.58 -17.64
CA PRO A 22 -11.04 -8.51 -16.18
C PRO A 22 -11.45 -7.11 -15.70
N MET A 23 -10.92 -6.07 -16.34
CA MET A 23 -11.26 -4.68 -16.01
C MET A 23 -12.72 -4.38 -16.37
N ALA A 24 -13.18 -4.82 -17.54
CA ALA A 24 -14.56 -4.65 -17.98
C ALA A 24 -15.55 -5.36 -17.05
N VAL A 25 -15.23 -6.60 -16.63
CA VAL A 25 -16.03 -7.35 -15.65
C VAL A 25 -16.08 -6.61 -14.30
N SER A 26 -14.96 -6.10 -13.83
CA SER A 26 -14.89 -5.31 -12.60
C SER A 26 -15.74 -4.03 -12.70
N LEU A 27 -15.63 -3.27 -13.80
CA LEU A 27 -16.43 -2.07 -14.05
C LEU A 27 -17.92 -2.38 -14.07
N ALA A 28 -18.32 -3.45 -14.77
CA ALA A 28 -19.71 -3.89 -14.86
C ALA A 28 -20.26 -4.27 -13.46
N TYR A 29 -19.48 -4.98 -12.65
CA TYR A 29 -19.86 -5.34 -11.29
C TYR A 29 -20.12 -4.11 -10.41
N PHE A 30 -19.18 -3.15 -10.39
CA PHE A 30 -19.34 -1.94 -9.57
C PHE A 30 -20.42 -1.01 -10.11
N ALA A 31 -20.66 -0.99 -11.43
CA ALA A 31 -21.81 -0.30 -12.01
C ALA A 31 -23.14 -0.91 -11.54
N TRP A 32 -23.24 -2.24 -11.61
CA TRP A 32 -24.42 -2.96 -11.11
C TRP A 32 -24.68 -2.73 -9.62
N ARG A 33 -23.61 -2.62 -8.80
CA ARG A 33 -23.70 -2.30 -7.37
C ARG A 33 -23.99 -0.83 -7.07
N GLY A 34 -24.10 0.04 -8.08
CA GLY A 34 -24.29 1.48 -7.90
C GLY A 34 -23.05 2.20 -7.27
N THR A 35 -21.88 1.55 -7.30
CA THR A 35 -20.64 2.05 -6.66
C THR A 35 -19.53 2.32 -7.68
N LEU A 36 -19.89 2.54 -8.96
CA LEU A 36 -18.92 2.79 -10.03
C LEU A 36 -18.08 4.04 -9.79
N SER A 37 -18.69 5.15 -9.34
CA SER A 37 -17.97 6.41 -9.09
C SER A 37 -16.91 6.27 -7.97
N PRO A 38 -17.24 5.75 -6.77
CA PRO A 38 -16.22 5.46 -5.76
C PRO A 38 -15.11 4.51 -6.25
N TYR A 39 -15.47 3.50 -7.04
CA TYR A 39 -14.51 2.57 -7.62
C TYR A 39 -13.52 3.27 -8.56
N LEU A 40 -14.00 4.08 -9.51
CA LEU A 40 -13.15 4.84 -10.44
C LEU A 40 -12.25 5.85 -9.72
N ILE A 41 -12.77 6.49 -8.66
CA ILE A 41 -11.96 7.37 -7.81
C ILE A 41 -10.84 6.57 -7.15
N ALA A 42 -11.14 5.41 -6.58
CA ALA A 42 -10.16 4.59 -5.86
C ALA A 42 -9.05 4.04 -6.79
N ILE A 43 -9.41 3.51 -7.97
CA ILE A 43 -8.43 2.90 -8.88
C ILE A 43 -7.69 3.92 -9.76
N GLY A 44 -8.26 5.10 -9.99
CA GLY A 44 -7.71 6.14 -10.85
C GLY A 44 -7.23 7.35 -10.07
N VAL A 45 -8.15 8.19 -9.63
CA VAL A 45 -7.87 9.53 -9.09
C VAL A 45 -6.97 9.47 -7.86
N GLN A 46 -7.19 8.51 -6.93
CA GLN A 46 -6.38 8.38 -5.71
C GLN A 46 -4.98 7.83 -5.96
N ASN A 47 -4.76 7.11 -7.07
CA ASN A 47 -3.43 6.61 -7.40
C ASN A 47 -2.51 7.68 -8.00
N ILE A 48 -3.05 8.77 -8.57
CA ILE A 48 -2.24 9.86 -9.13
C ILE A 48 -1.41 10.57 -8.05
N PRO A 49 -1.98 11.04 -6.94
CA PRO A 49 -1.19 11.58 -5.81
C PRO A 49 -0.21 10.57 -5.22
N TYR A 50 -0.59 9.28 -5.19
CA TYR A 50 0.26 8.21 -4.67
C TYR A 50 1.59 8.09 -5.43
N LEU A 51 1.60 8.35 -6.75
CA LEU A 51 2.82 8.33 -7.56
C LEU A 51 3.82 9.45 -7.21
N SER A 52 3.35 10.55 -6.61
CA SER A 52 4.15 11.73 -6.28
C SER A 52 4.25 12.01 -4.78
N SER A 53 3.58 11.21 -3.93
CA SER A 53 3.50 11.47 -2.49
C SER A 53 4.79 11.17 -1.73
N TRP A 54 5.72 10.41 -2.31
CA TRP A 54 6.98 10.02 -1.68
C TRP A 54 8.15 10.82 -2.25
N GLN A 55 9.03 11.32 -1.38
CA GLN A 55 10.27 11.99 -1.78
C GLN A 55 11.27 10.96 -2.33
N ALA A 56 11.15 10.64 -3.60
CA ALA A 56 12.07 9.72 -4.25
C ALA A 56 13.43 10.41 -4.53
N PRO A 57 14.55 9.70 -4.41
CA PRO A 57 15.90 10.25 -4.64
C PRO A 57 16.11 10.72 -6.09
N LEU A 58 15.35 10.14 -7.05
CA LEU A 58 15.34 10.58 -8.44
C LEU A 58 13.95 11.07 -8.84
N SER A 59 13.89 12.27 -9.45
CA SER A 59 12.63 12.79 -10.00
C SER A 59 12.06 11.87 -11.09
N MET A 60 10.76 11.99 -11.36
CA MET A 60 10.10 11.23 -12.42
C MET A 60 10.77 11.45 -13.78
N LEU A 61 11.18 12.68 -14.06
CA LEU A 61 11.88 13.01 -15.32
C LEU A 61 13.16 12.19 -15.50
N TRP A 62 14.02 12.12 -14.48
CA TRP A 62 15.24 11.32 -14.55
C TRP A 62 14.96 9.83 -14.71
N ARG A 63 13.93 9.29 -14.03
CA ARG A 63 13.52 7.89 -14.20
C ARG A 63 13.09 7.59 -15.63
N VAL A 64 12.33 8.49 -16.26
CA VAL A 64 11.93 8.37 -17.67
C VAL A 64 13.15 8.48 -18.60
N ILE A 65 14.05 9.43 -18.38
CA ILE A 65 15.27 9.59 -19.20
C ILE A 65 16.12 8.31 -19.15
N ILE A 66 16.36 7.76 -17.96
CA ILE A 66 17.15 6.53 -17.78
C ILE A 66 16.47 5.34 -18.48
N ALA A 67 15.17 5.14 -18.26
CA ALA A 67 14.42 4.06 -18.90
C ALA A 67 14.45 4.18 -20.45
N THR A 68 14.25 5.39 -20.97
CA THR A 68 14.34 5.67 -22.42
C THR A 68 15.75 5.42 -22.96
N GLY A 69 16.78 5.82 -22.20
CA GLY A 69 18.18 5.56 -22.57
C GLY A 69 18.48 4.05 -22.65
N ILE A 70 18.01 3.26 -21.69
CA ILE A 70 18.16 1.80 -21.72
C ILE A 70 17.42 1.22 -22.94
N VAL A 71 16.19 1.63 -23.21
CA VAL A 71 15.42 1.19 -24.38
C VAL A 71 16.13 1.56 -25.68
N ALA A 72 16.72 2.74 -25.78
CA ALA A 72 17.49 3.17 -26.95
C ALA A 72 18.74 2.28 -27.16
N ILE A 73 19.49 1.97 -26.10
CA ILE A 73 20.64 1.06 -26.15
C ILE A 73 20.18 -0.32 -26.62
N LEU A 74 19.09 -0.85 -26.07
CA LEU A 74 18.52 -2.14 -26.48
C LEU A 74 18.15 -2.13 -27.98
N ALA A 75 17.56 -1.04 -28.47
CA ALA A 75 17.15 -0.88 -29.86
C ALA A 75 18.37 -0.80 -30.82
N ILE A 76 19.41 -0.06 -30.44
CA ILE A 76 20.65 0.07 -31.22
C ILE A 76 21.34 -1.30 -31.33
N TRP A 77 21.40 -2.05 -30.26
CA TRP A 77 22.12 -3.32 -30.20
C TRP A 77 21.23 -4.54 -30.49
N ARG A 78 20.00 -4.33 -30.99
CA ARG A 78 18.97 -5.38 -31.24
C ARG A 78 19.49 -6.54 -32.11
N LYS A 79 20.39 -6.26 -33.10
CA LYS A 79 20.96 -7.29 -33.96
C LYS A 79 21.87 -8.25 -33.19
N ARG A 80 22.55 -7.76 -32.13
CA ARG A 80 23.46 -8.56 -31.30
C ARG A 80 22.71 -9.45 -30.32
N TRP A 81 21.55 -8.99 -29.83
CA TRP A 81 20.80 -9.70 -28.77
C TRP A 81 19.67 -10.58 -29.28
N GLY A 82 19.36 -10.47 -30.56
CA GLY A 82 18.24 -11.20 -31.14
C GLY A 82 16.88 -10.77 -30.58
N GLN A 83 15.82 -11.42 -31.05
CA GLN A 83 14.44 -11.07 -30.65
C GLN A 83 14.14 -11.40 -29.19
N GLN A 84 14.62 -12.52 -28.70
CA GLN A 84 14.39 -12.98 -27.33
C GLN A 84 15.11 -12.06 -26.33
N GLY A 85 16.37 -11.73 -26.60
CA GLY A 85 17.12 -10.80 -25.76
C GLY A 85 16.51 -9.41 -25.70
N LEU A 86 16.03 -8.90 -26.84
CA LEU A 86 15.31 -7.62 -26.91
C LEU A 86 14.02 -7.66 -26.08
N LEU A 87 13.21 -8.73 -26.21
CA LEU A 87 11.98 -8.90 -25.44
C LEU A 87 12.25 -8.89 -23.93
N VAL A 88 13.22 -9.70 -23.49
CA VAL A 88 13.57 -9.79 -22.06
C VAL A 88 14.13 -8.47 -21.54
N GLY A 89 15.01 -7.81 -22.29
CA GLY A 89 15.56 -6.51 -21.91
C GLY A 89 14.50 -5.41 -21.80
N LEU A 90 13.56 -5.36 -22.74
CA LEU A 90 12.42 -4.44 -22.68
C LEU A 90 11.51 -4.74 -21.49
N TRP A 91 11.18 -6.02 -21.28
CA TRP A 91 10.34 -6.43 -20.13
C TRP A 91 11.02 -6.05 -18.80
N TRP A 92 12.30 -6.34 -18.65
CA TRP A 92 13.09 -5.96 -17.50
C TRP A 92 13.05 -4.43 -17.27
N THR A 93 13.28 -3.63 -18.32
CA THR A 93 13.30 -2.16 -18.23
C THR A 93 11.93 -1.61 -17.79
N VAL A 94 10.86 -2.10 -18.41
CA VAL A 94 9.49 -1.66 -18.10
C VAL A 94 9.10 -2.04 -16.67
N THR A 95 9.42 -3.26 -16.22
CA THR A 95 9.09 -3.71 -14.86
C THR A 95 9.95 -3.02 -13.81
N LEU A 96 11.23 -2.71 -14.08
CA LEU A 96 12.04 -1.88 -13.19
C LEU A 96 11.44 -0.47 -13.07
N PHE A 97 11.11 0.17 -14.20
CA PHE A 97 10.49 1.49 -14.19
C PHE A 97 9.18 1.48 -13.39
N ALA A 98 8.32 0.47 -13.60
CA ALA A 98 7.08 0.31 -12.86
C ALA A 98 7.31 0.10 -11.36
N SER A 99 8.35 -0.67 -10.97
CA SER A 99 8.72 -0.86 -9.57
C SER A 99 9.17 0.43 -8.88
N LEU A 100 9.79 1.32 -9.63
CA LEU A 100 10.29 2.61 -9.14
C LEU A 100 9.26 3.75 -9.29
N LEU A 101 8.08 3.48 -9.86
CA LEU A 101 7.11 4.53 -10.24
C LEU A 101 6.64 5.36 -9.05
N SER A 102 6.31 4.72 -7.93
CA SER A 102 5.88 5.42 -6.70
C SER A 102 7.05 6.05 -5.92
N GLY A 103 8.28 5.64 -6.19
CA GLY A 103 9.47 6.04 -5.42
C GLY A 103 9.54 5.44 -4.01
N ARG A 104 8.57 4.64 -3.59
CA ARG A 104 8.52 4.02 -2.26
C ARG A 104 9.48 2.83 -2.16
N PRO A 105 10.25 2.70 -1.07
CA PRO A 105 11.31 1.70 -0.96
C PRO A 105 10.81 0.32 -0.51
N TYR A 106 9.67 -0.13 -1.01
CA TYR A 106 9.08 -1.40 -0.61
C TYR A 106 9.53 -2.56 -1.52
N PRO A 107 10.24 -3.58 -1.00
CA PRO A 107 10.80 -4.67 -1.81
C PRO A 107 9.76 -5.45 -2.62
N HIS A 108 8.50 -5.51 -2.15
CA HIS A 108 7.45 -6.21 -2.88
C HIS A 108 7.15 -5.60 -4.26
N TYR A 109 7.50 -4.34 -4.52
CA TYR A 109 7.39 -3.76 -5.86
C TYR A 109 8.36 -4.40 -6.86
N LEU A 110 9.48 -4.96 -6.39
CA LEU A 110 10.45 -5.66 -7.24
C LEU A 110 9.99 -7.05 -7.66
N LEU A 111 8.93 -7.62 -7.04
CA LEU A 111 8.42 -8.95 -7.40
C LEU A 111 7.96 -9.03 -8.86
N GLN A 112 7.44 -7.95 -9.42
CA GLN A 112 7.05 -7.89 -10.84
C GLN A 112 8.23 -8.05 -11.81
N MET A 113 9.46 -7.84 -11.35
CA MET A 113 10.68 -8.04 -12.16
C MET A 113 11.14 -9.50 -12.18
N THR A 114 10.72 -10.32 -11.20
CA THR A 114 11.22 -11.69 -11.03
C THR A 114 11.17 -12.54 -12.30
N PRO A 115 10.06 -12.56 -13.08
CA PRO A 115 10.02 -13.33 -14.31
C PRO A 115 11.02 -12.83 -15.37
N ALA A 116 11.17 -11.51 -15.52
CA ALA A 116 12.11 -10.93 -16.48
C ALA A 116 13.56 -11.20 -16.09
N VAL A 117 13.88 -11.17 -14.78
CA VAL A 117 15.21 -11.51 -14.27
C VAL A 117 15.50 -12.99 -14.49
N ALA A 118 14.57 -13.90 -14.14
CA ALA A 118 14.75 -15.34 -14.31
C ALA A 118 14.98 -15.72 -15.79
N LEU A 119 14.16 -15.20 -16.70
CA LEU A 119 14.35 -15.40 -18.14
C LEU A 119 15.65 -14.77 -18.63
N GLY A 120 16.03 -13.62 -18.09
CA GLY A 120 17.27 -12.94 -18.42
C GLY A 120 18.50 -13.81 -18.13
N ILE A 121 18.53 -14.46 -16.97
CA ILE A 121 19.64 -15.36 -16.59
C ILE A 121 19.80 -16.51 -17.59
N VAL A 122 18.69 -17.03 -18.13
CA VAL A 122 18.70 -18.18 -19.05
C VAL A 122 18.99 -17.77 -20.51
N ILE A 123 18.43 -16.64 -20.95
CA ILE A 123 18.40 -16.26 -22.37
C ILE A 123 19.55 -15.31 -22.74
N LEU A 124 19.96 -14.43 -21.80
CA LEU A 124 20.92 -13.37 -22.08
C LEU A 124 22.36 -13.86 -21.83
N GLY A 125 23.29 -13.36 -22.64
CA GLY A 125 24.72 -13.59 -22.40
C GLY A 125 25.19 -12.97 -21.06
N ARG A 126 26.22 -13.59 -20.44
CA ARG A 126 26.72 -13.23 -19.10
C ARG A 126 26.94 -11.73 -18.87
N TYR A 127 27.48 -11.02 -19.84
CA TYR A 127 27.79 -9.59 -19.73
C TYR A 127 26.51 -8.74 -19.64
N MET A 128 25.46 -9.12 -20.38
CA MET A 128 24.18 -8.43 -20.32
C MET A 128 23.46 -8.70 -19.01
N VAL A 129 23.47 -9.94 -18.53
CA VAL A 129 22.94 -10.29 -17.21
C VAL A 129 23.63 -9.48 -16.12
N VAL A 130 24.97 -9.42 -16.13
CA VAL A 130 25.74 -8.64 -15.15
C VAL A 130 25.37 -7.15 -15.23
N GLY A 131 25.26 -6.59 -16.44
CA GLY A 131 24.85 -5.19 -16.63
C GLY A 131 23.45 -4.89 -16.07
N LEU A 132 22.46 -5.75 -16.37
CA LEU A 132 21.09 -5.60 -15.86
C LEU A 132 21.02 -5.75 -14.32
N LEU A 133 21.76 -6.72 -13.77
CA LEU A 133 21.83 -6.88 -12.31
C LEU A 133 22.53 -5.70 -11.63
N ALA A 134 23.58 -5.14 -12.24
CA ALA A 134 24.25 -3.95 -11.73
C ALA A 134 23.29 -2.74 -11.68
N VAL A 135 22.47 -2.54 -12.72
CA VAL A 135 21.43 -1.49 -12.73
C VAL A 135 20.36 -1.74 -11.67
N LEU A 136 19.94 -3.01 -11.47
CA LEU A 136 18.99 -3.36 -10.41
C LEU A 136 19.57 -3.07 -9.02
N VAL A 137 20.81 -3.48 -8.76
CA VAL A 137 21.50 -3.21 -7.49
C VAL A 137 21.65 -1.70 -7.27
N ALA A 138 22.06 -0.94 -8.29
CA ALA A 138 22.14 0.51 -8.23
C ALA A 138 20.77 1.14 -7.89
N ALA A 139 19.67 0.65 -8.49
CA ALA A 139 18.32 1.10 -8.17
C ALA A 139 17.93 0.79 -6.71
N VAL A 140 18.20 -0.45 -6.25
CA VAL A 140 17.91 -0.87 -4.86
C VAL A 140 18.66 0.01 -3.85
N VAL A 141 19.94 0.28 -4.09
CA VAL A 141 20.78 1.13 -3.23
C VAL A 141 20.31 2.59 -3.27
N THR A 142 20.13 3.16 -4.49
CA THR A 142 19.75 4.56 -4.67
C THR A 142 18.37 4.88 -4.06
N PHE A 143 17.41 3.96 -4.20
CA PHE A 143 16.05 4.12 -3.65
C PHE A 143 15.93 3.64 -2.21
N HIS A 144 17.00 3.16 -1.57
CA HIS A 144 17.05 2.70 -0.18
C HIS A 144 15.96 1.66 0.13
N PHE A 145 15.81 0.65 -0.74
CA PHE A 145 14.80 -0.39 -0.53
C PHE A 145 15.02 -1.08 0.81
N TYR A 146 13.92 -1.29 1.54
CA TYR A 146 13.96 -1.98 2.83
C TYR A 146 14.41 -3.43 2.66
N VAL A 147 15.27 -3.87 3.58
CA VAL A 147 15.62 -5.28 3.72
C VAL A 147 14.88 -5.83 4.93
N TYR A 148 13.90 -6.70 4.67
CA TYR A 148 13.16 -7.32 5.75
C TYR A 148 14.01 -8.40 6.44
N PRO A 149 14.05 -8.44 7.79
CA PRO A 149 14.79 -9.44 8.56
C PRO A 149 14.02 -10.77 8.59
N VAL A 150 13.92 -11.44 7.42
CA VAL A 150 13.10 -12.64 7.23
C VAL A 150 13.48 -13.76 8.20
N VAL A 151 14.78 -13.98 8.44
CA VAL A 151 15.28 -15.00 9.35
C VAL A 151 14.82 -14.72 10.78
N SER A 152 14.99 -13.48 11.26
CA SER A 152 14.53 -13.08 12.59
C SER A 152 13.01 -13.20 12.75
N TYR A 153 12.27 -12.86 11.69
CA TYR A 153 10.81 -12.97 11.67
C TYR A 153 10.36 -14.43 11.90
N TYR A 154 10.87 -15.35 11.09
CA TYR A 154 10.48 -16.76 11.21
C TYR A 154 11.07 -17.44 12.45
N SER A 155 12.29 -17.12 12.89
CA SER A 155 12.86 -17.66 14.11
C SER A 155 12.09 -17.21 15.36
N ASN A 156 11.59 -15.96 15.38
CA ASN A 156 10.72 -15.46 16.44
C ASN A 156 9.42 -16.27 16.51
N PHE A 157 8.78 -16.53 15.34
CA PHE A 157 7.56 -17.34 15.26
C PHE A 157 7.78 -18.78 15.71
N LEU A 158 8.83 -19.42 15.22
CA LEU A 158 9.16 -20.81 15.59
C LEU A 158 9.46 -20.94 17.08
N SER A 159 10.25 -20.02 17.65
CA SER A 159 10.57 -20.00 19.07
C SER A 159 9.33 -19.83 19.95
N TRP A 160 8.37 -19.02 19.51
CA TRP A 160 7.08 -18.90 20.20
C TRP A 160 6.24 -20.18 20.03
N GLY A 161 6.16 -20.73 18.82
CA GLY A 161 5.37 -21.95 18.52
C GLY A 161 5.81 -23.19 19.29
N VAL A 162 7.11 -23.32 19.60
CA VAL A 162 7.65 -24.41 20.43
C VAL A 162 7.74 -24.07 21.93
N GLY A 163 7.18 -22.94 22.35
CA GLY A 163 7.12 -22.53 23.77
C GLY A 163 8.40 -21.95 24.37
N LEU A 164 9.43 -21.63 23.53
CA LEU A 164 10.66 -20.99 23.99
C LEU A 164 10.52 -19.47 24.23
N ARG A 165 9.41 -18.88 23.78
CA ARG A 165 9.08 -17.46 23.99
C ARG A 165 7.65 -17.33 24.49
N THR A 166 7.43 -16.35 25.37
CA THR A 166 6.08 -15.95 25.78
C THR A 166 5.39 -15.18 24.66
N THR A 167 4.07 -15.09 24.70
CA THR A 167 3.27 -14.31 23.74
C THR A 167 3.65 -12.82 23.76
N GLU A 168 3.92 -12.28 24.95
CA GLU A 168 4.41 -10.90 25.12
C GLU A 168 5.75 -10.66 24.40
N SER A 169 6.71 -11.57 24.60
CA SER A 169 8.03 -11.50 23.95
C SER A 169 7.91 -11.66 22.43
N TYR A 170 7.00 -12.53 21.97
CA TYR A 170 6.72 -12.71 20.55
C TYR A 170 6.20 -11.42 19.89
N PHE A 171 5.16 -10.81 20.47
CA PHE A 171 4.60 -9.56 19.94
C PHE A 171 5.55 -8.37 20.10
N GLY A 172 6.27 -8.26 21.21
CA GLY A 172 7.24 -7.20 21.44
C GLY A 172 8.40 -7.16 20.43
N ALA A 173 8.70 -8.30 19.78
CA ALA A 173 9.73 -8.37 18.74
C ALA A 173 9.33 -7.66 17.43
N PHE A 174 8.04 -7.39 17.19
CA PHE A 174 7.58 -6.67 16.00
C PHE A 174 7.49 -5.17 16.24
N SER A 175 6.83 -4.77 17.33
CA SER A 175 6.70 -3.38 17.78
C SER A 175 6.17 -3.35 19.20
N PRO A 176 6.64 -2.43 20.04
CA PRO A 176 6.05 -2.19 21.37
C PRO A 176 4.55 -1.80 21.29
N ASP A 177 4.13 -1.22 20.16
CA ASP A 177 2.75 -0.77 19.96
C ASP A 177 1.75 -1.90 19.80
N ILE A 178 2.20 -3.12 19.46
CA ILE A 178 1.28 -4.22 19.17
C ILE A 178 0.45 -4.57 20.39
N ARG A 179 1.09 -4.75 21.55
CA ARG A 179 0.37 -5.05 22.79
C ARG A 179 -0.63 -3.95 23.14
N ARG A 180 -0.20 -2.71 23.08
CA ARG A 180 -1.06 -1.53 23.30
C ARG A 180 -2.31 -1.57 22.40
N ASN A 181 -2.15 -1.88 21.11
CA ASN A 181 -3.26 -1.97 20.17
C ASN A 181 -4.26 -3.09 20.54
N TYR A 182 -3.76 -4.23 21.06
CA TYR A 182 -4.62 -5.28 21.60
C TYR A 182 -5.39 -4.83 22.85
N ASP A 183 -4.74 -4.12 23.79
CA ASP A 183 -5.36 -3.63 25.01
C ASP A 183 -6.42 -2.58 24.70
N ILE A 184 -6.15 -1.63 23.80
CA ILE A 184 -7.11 -0.65 23.30
C ILE A 184 -8.31 -1.37 22.65
N ALA A 185 -8.06 -2.34 21.77
CA ALA A 185 -9.11 -3.07 21.08
C ALA A 185 -9.99 -3.85 22.05
N LYS A 186 -9.41 -4.44 23.10
CA LYS A 186 -10.15 -5.14 24.16
C LYS A 186 -11.02 -4.17 24.95
N LEU A 187 -10.49 -3.00 25.36
CA LEU A 187 -11.24 -1.96 26.04
C LEU A 187 -12.44 -1.50 25.21
N VAL A 188 -12.19 -1.17 23.95
CA VAL A 188 -13.23 -0.74 23.01
C VAL A 188 -14.29 -1.82 22.80
N ALA A 189 -13.87 -3.08 22.61
CA ALA A 189 -14.78 -4.20 22.39
C ALA A 189 -15.67 -4.47 23.61
N SER A 190 -15.12 -4.39 24.84
CA SER A 190 -15.87 -4.62 26.09
C SER A 190 -16.84 -3.49 26.42
N GLY A 191 -16.54 -2.25 25.97
CA GLY A 191 -17.35 -1.06 26.26
C GLY A 191 -18.30 -0.63 25.14
N SER A 192 -18.45 -1.44 24.07
CA SER A 192 -19.33 -1.15 22.94
C SER A 192 -20.09 -2.38 22.43
N MET A 193 -21.25 -2.17 21.83
CA MET A 193 -22.02 -3.23 21.17
C MET A 193 -21.40 -3.60 19.80
N PRO A 194 -21.63 -4.82 19.27
CA PRO A 194 -21.07 -5.25 17.98
C PRO A 194 -21.45 -4.39 16.78
N ASN A 195 -22.61 -3.74 16.82
CA ASN A 195 -23.13 -2.84 15.79
C ASN A 195 -22.68 -1.38 15.95
N GLU A 196 -22.12 -1.01 17.10
CA GLU A 196 -21.61 0.33 17.32
C GLU A 196 -20.30 0.55 16.57
N ARG A 197 -20.13 1.75 16.02
CA ARG A 197 -18.95 2.15 15.27
C ARG A 197 -17.92 2.83 16.15
N ILE A 198 -16.67 2.80 15.71
CA ILE A 198 -15.57 3.50 16.37
C ILE A 198 -14.81 4.34 15.35
N PHE A 199 -13.95 5.23 15.83
CA PHE A 199 -13.03 6.00 14.99
C PHE A 199 -11.63 5.99 15.60
N VAL A 200 -10.61 5.73 14.79
CA VAL A 200 -9.20 5.76 15.19
C VAL A 200 -8.52 6.90 14.44
N TRP A 201 -8.16 7.95 15.17
CA TRP A 201 -7.32 9.02 14.68
C TRP A 201 -5.85 8.67 14.87
N GLY A 202 -5.33 7.83 13.97
CA GLY A 202 -4.00 7.25 14.00
C GLY A 202 -3.78 6.32 12.81
N ASP A 203 -2.61 5.72 12.75
CA ASP A 203 -2.22 4.78 11.70
C ASP A 203 -2.23 3.31 12.18
N GLN A 204 -3.20 3.01 13.09
CA GLN A 204 -3.40 1.70 13.71
C GLN A 204 -4.74 1.06 13.28
N PRO A 205 -4.96 0.76 11.99
CA PRO A 205 -6.21 0.19 11.50
C PRO A 205 -6.52 -1.19 12.08
N MET A 206 -5.52 -1.88 12.64
CA MET A 206 -5.69 -3.16 13.30
C MET A 206 -6.66 -3.10 14.49
N ILE A 207 -6.84 -1.93 15.13
CA ILE A 207 -7.77 -1.76 16.26
C ILE A 207 -9.21 -2.06 15.82
N TYR A 208 -9.62 -1.68 14.60
CA TYR A 208 -10.94 -2.02 14.06
C TYR A 208 -11.13 -3.54 13.93
N ALA A 209 -10.13 -4.23 13.37
CA ALA A 209 -10.18 -5.67 13.17
C ALA A 209 -10.20 -6.43 14.50
N LEU A 210 -9.32 -6.07 15.44
CA LEU A 210 -9.20 -6.70 16.75
C LEU A 210 -10.44 -6.46 17.62
N SER A 211 -10.99 -5.26 17.62
CA SER A 211 -12.22 -4.94 18.34
C SER A 211 -13.48 -5.47 17.66
N ARG A 212 -13.38 -5.88 16.38
CA ARG A 212 -14.53 -6.25 15.53
C ARG A 212 -15.56 -5.15 15.45
N ARG A 213 -15.11 -3.89 15.34
CA ARG A 213 -15.96 -2.72 15.18
C ARG A 213 -15.68 -2.05 13.85
N LEU A 214 -16.74 -1.60 13.18
CA LEU A 214 -16.62 -0.91 11.90
C LEU A 214 -16.20 0.55 12.10
N PRO A 215 -15.45 1.13 11.18
CA PRO A 215 -15.10 2.55 11.21
C PRO A 215 -16.32 3.42 10.91
N VAL A 216 -16.29 4.67 11.44
CA VAL A 216 -17.09 5.76 10.91
C VAL A 216 -16.29 6.41 9.78
N GLY A 217 -16.98 6.70 8.67
CA GLY A 217 -16.35 7.31 7.49
C GLY A 217 -15.70 6.29 6.58
N LYS A 218 -14.92 6.80 5.64
CA LYS A 218 -14.40 6.06 4.49
C LYS A 218 -13.00 5.49 4.72
N TYR A 219 -12.20 6.16 5.55
CA TYR A 219 -10.79 5.83 5.74
C TYR A 219 -10.54 5.29 7.15
N THR A 220 -9.67 4.27 7.22
CA THR A 220 -9.33 3.58 8.47
C THR A 220 -7.96 3.99 9.04
N ALA A 221 -7.21 4.84 8.34
CA ALA A 221 -5.91 5.33 8.76
C ALA A 221 -5.79 6.84 8.53
N LYS A 222 -5.15 7.52 9.48
CA LYS A 222 -4.94 8.98 9.46
C LYS A 222 -4.23 9.45 8.19
N TYR A 223 -3.17 8.75 7.79
CA TYR A 223 -2.39 9.15 6.61
C TYR A 223 -3.24 9.16 5.33
N HIS A 224 -4.21 8.26 5.16
CA HIS A 224 -5.12 8.31 4.02
C HIS A 224 -6.04 9.54 4.05
N ILE A 225 -6.55 9.91 5.25
CA ILE A 225 -7.40 11.09 5.41
C ILE A 225 -6.62 12.34 4.98
N LEU A 226 -5.33 12.43 5.37
CA LEU A 226 -4.47 13.56 5.04
C LEU A 226 -4.05 13.54 3.56
N GLU A 227 -3.61 12.40 3.04
CA GLU A 227 -3.14 12.23 1.66
C GLU A 227 -4.24 12.55 0.64
N PHE A 228 -5.48 12.13 0.93
CA PHE A 228 -6.62 12.37 0.05
C PHE A 228 -7.40 13.64 0.38
N ARG A 229 -6.89 14.47 1.31
CA ARG A 229 -7.53 15.73 1.75
C ARG A 229 -8.98 15.54 2.18
N ALA A 230 -9.26 14.44 2.88
CA ALA A 230 -10.60 14.01 3.27
C ALA A 230 -11.01 14.47 4.68
N GLN A 231 -10.31 15.47 5.26
CA GLN A 231 -10.55 15.94 6.64
C GLN A 231 -12.00 16.43 6.83
N LYS A 232 -12.50 17.25 5.90
CA LYS A 232 -13.87 17.78 5.98
C LYS A 232 -14.92 16.67 5.87
N GLU A 233 -14.74 15.76 4.92
CA GLU A 233 -15.62 14.58 4.73
C GLU A 233 -15.65 13.71 6.00
N THR A 234 -14.47 13.46 6.58
CA THR A 234 -14.32 12.66 7.80
C THR A 234 -15.01 13.32 8.98
N LEU A 235 -14.80 14.63 9.21
CA LEU A 235 -15.44 15.33 10.31
C LEU A 235 -16.98 15.33 10.18
N LEU A 236 -17.51 15.55 8.99
CA LEU A 236 -18.95 15.48 8.73
C LEU A 236 -19.52 14.08 9.02
N ALA A 237 -18.77 13.02 8.65
CA ALA A 237 -19.16 11.66 8.97
C ALA A 237 -19.22 11.40 10.48
N LEU A 238 -18.23 11.88 11.25
CA LEU A 238 -18.19 11.79 12.71
C LEU A 238 -19.32 12.57 13.40
N GLN A 239 -19.73 13.69 12.82
CA GLN A 239 -20.84 14.50 13.34
C GLN A 239 -22.20 13.87 13.06
N LYS A 240 -22.35 13.24 11.88
CA LYS A 240 -23.59 12.61 11.43
C LYS A 240 -23.85 11.24 12.10
N ASP A 241 -22.80 10.45 12.24
CA ASP A 241 -22.83 9.10 12.85
C ASP A 241 -21.75 9.05 13.95
N PRO A 242 -22.05 9.60 15.15
CA PRO A 242 -21.07 9.70 16.23
C PRO A 242 -20.58 8.32 16.67
N PRO A 243 -19.29 8.00 16.58
CA PRO A 243 -18.77 6.73 17.03
C PRO A 243 -18.86 6.56 18.54
N ARG A 244 -19.07 5.31 19.00
CA ARG A 244 -19.09 4.99 20.43
C ARG A 244 -17.79 5.36 21.12
N TYR A 245 -16.67 5.07 20.44
CA TYR A 245 -15.31 5.44 20.88
C TYR A 245 -14.55 6.16 19.79
N ILE A 246 -13.77 7.16 20.23
CA ILE A 246 -12.70 7.75 19.43
C ILE A 246 -11.39 7.45 20.13
N VAL A 247 -10.46 6.79 19.40
CA VAL A 247 -9.08 6.56 19.83
C VAL A 247 -8.20 7.55 19.10
N SER A 248 -7.49 8.42 19.83
CA SER A 248 -6.59 9.40 19.26
C SER A 248 -5.14 9.10 19.67
N PHE A 249 -4.25 9.10 18.67
CA PHE A 249 -2.80 8.99 18.84
C PHE A 249 -2.13 10.37 18.69
N GLY A 250 -2.84 11.43 19.08
CA GLY A 250 -2.35 12.80 19.03
C GLY A 250 -2.51 13.49 17.68
N GLN A 251 -2.02 14.73 17.61
CA GLN A 251 -2.09 15.57 16.41
C GLN A 251 -3.53 15.83 15.91
N GLU A 252 -4.47 16.00 16.82
CA GLU A 252 -5.90 16.27 16.52
C GLU A 252 -6.07 17.56 15.69
N TYR A 253 -5.12 18.49 15.76
CA TYR A 253 -5.10 19.71 14.97
C TYR A 253 -5.05 19.46 13.45
N GLN A 254 -4.57 18.29 13.02
CA GLN A 254 -4.55 17.91 11.60
C GLN A 254 -5.94 17.51 11.07
N LEU A 255 -6.93 17.31 11.96
CA LEU A 255 -8.34 17.16 11.62
C LEU A 255 -9.11 18.34 12.21
N PRO A 256 -9.20 19.48 11.50
CA PRO A 256 -9.85 20.67 12.01
C PRO A 256 -11.27 20.40 12.51
N GLY A 257 -11.57 20.80 13.75
CA GLY A 257 -12.84 20.55 14.42
C GLY A 257 -12.91 19.25 15.23
N LEU A 258 -11.92 18.36 15.16
CA LEU A 258 -11.91 17.13 15.98
C LEU A 258 -11.81 17.47 17.47
N ALA A 259 -10.91 18.36 17.86
CA ALA A 259 -10.74 18.74 19.26
C ALA A 259 -12.03 19.35 19.87
N ASP A 260 -12.78 20.14 19.10
CA ASP A 260 -14.05 20.72 19.53
C ASP A 260 -15.13 19.64 19.65
N LEU A 261 -15.19 18.72 18.69
CA LEU A 261 -16.09 17.57 18.73
C LEU A 261 -15.84 16.71 19.98
N LEU A 262 -14.58 16.42 20.30
CA LEU A 262 -14.18 15.66 21.48
C LEU A 262 -14.61 16.38 22.77
N ARG A 263 -14.34 17.67 22.91
CA ARG A 263 -14.73 18.45 24.09
C ARG A 263 -16.23 18.51 24.30
N MET A 264 -17.01 18.67 23.24
CA MET A 264 -18.47 18.83 23.32
C MET A 264 -19.22 17.52 23.55
N ARG A 265 -18.79 16.43 22.90
CA ARG A 265 -19.61 15.21 22.82
C ARG A 265 -18.98 13.97 23.45
N TYR A 266 -17.73 14.04 23.92
CA TYR A 266 -17.02 12.88 24.42
C TYR A 266 -16.45 13.11 25.83
N VAL A 267 -16.20 12.00 26.53
CA VAL A 267 -15.49 11.97 27.82
C VAL A 267 -14.21 11.17 27.63
N LEU A 268 -13.09 11.69 28.11
CA LEU A 268 -11.83 10.97 28.17
C LEU A 268 -11.97 9.81 29.18
N VAL A 269 -11.73 8.58 28.75
CA VAL A 269 -11.84 7.38 29.59
C VAL A 269 -10.50 6.70 29.86
N SER A 270 -9.50 6.97 29.04
CA SER A 270 -8.12 6.51 29.24
C SER A 270 -7.13 7.43 28.52
N GLU A 271 -5.99 7.66 29.16
CA GLU A 271 -4.83 8.34 28.56
C GLU A 271 -3.57 7.62 29.03
N GLU A 272 -2.92 6.89 28.14
CA GLU A 272 -1.72 6.12 28.40
C GLU A 272 -0.76 6.23 27.22
N SER A 273 0.56 6.28 27.49
CA SER A 273 1.61 6.16 26.45
C SER A 273 1.41 7.02 25.19
N GLY A 274 0.69 8.16 25.31
CA GLY A 274 0.46 9.12 24.23
C GLY A 274 -0.80 8.89 23.40
N GLU A 275 -1.59 7.86 23.69
CA GLU A 275 -2.93 7.68 23.15
C GLU A 275 -4.00 8.16 24.14
N LYS A 276 -5.14 8.60 23.57
CA LYS A 276 -6.31 9.04 24.31
C LYS A 276 -7.52 8.30 23.80
N ILE A 277 -8.32 7.72 24.72
CA ILE A 277 -9.54 7.02 24.38
C ILE A 277 -10.71 7.84 24.92
N PHE A 278 -11.58 8.24 24.01
CA PHE A 278 -12.76 9.04 24.30
C PHE A 278 -14.02 8.19 24.07
N ARG A 279 -14.98 8.28 25.01
CA ARG A 279 -16.29 7.64 24.91
C ARG A 279 -17.37 8.68 24.68
N TYR A 280 -18.30 8.40 23.76
CA TYR A 280 -19.46 9.26 23.50
C TYR A 280 -20.29 9.46 24.75
N ARG A 281 -20.65 10.70 25.05
CA ARG A 281 -21.58 11.06 26.16
C ARG A 281 -22.96 10.66 25.71
N ILE A 282 -23.58 9.67 26.38
CA ILE A 282 -25.01 9.45 26.28
C ILE A 282 -25.62 10.54 27.15
N ILE A 283 -26.24 11.52 26.55
CA ILE A 283 -27.12 12.45 27.27
C ILE A 283 -28.45 11.73 27.32
N ASP A 284 -28.77 11.07 28.45
CA ASP A 284 -30.11 10.57 28.69
C ASP A 284 -31.04 11.78 28.64
N SER A 285 -31.88 11.84 27.61
CA SER A 285 -32.92 12.88 27.40
C SER A 285 -34.17 12.53 28.12
#